data_5175a86235fc641a0c3b8fb249450e9a
#
_entry.id   5175a86235fc641a0c3b8fb249450e9a
#
_cell.length_a   1.000
_cell.length_b   1.000
_cell.length_c   1.000
_cell.angle_alpha   90.00
_cell.angle_beta   90.00
_cell.angle_gamma   90.00
#
_symmetry.space_group_name_H-M   'P 1'
#
loop_
_entity.id
_entity.type
_entity.pdbx_description
1 polymer ?
#
loop_
_entity_poly.entity_id
_entity_poly.type
_entity_poly.pdbx_seq_one_letter_code
_entity_poly.pdbx_strand_id
1 'polypeptide(L)'
;MKRFSLFLLALIGLTSLIAACANQGAGPDGGPYDETPPRIVGMTAPERLQNGKRTKFSLVFNELIKVDNPTEKIIVSPPQIETPEIKVSGRRITVELLDSMRPNTTYTVDFSDAITDNNEGNPLGQYTYIFSTGQTTDTMQMSGYVLNAEDLEPVKGILAGLYQQHHDSVFSKRAFDRVARTDASGFFSIKGVAPDRDYRLYALQDADGDFHFTQPSEMLGFLHTNLRAGAFRDTRYDTLWVDSVRYDSIRIIPYTHFTPDDLVVRAFKIDVNTRHYLKAQRDVPEWFTTFFTGPSRKRPTIQGLNFDASKAFVVNASAGNDTLTYWLADTTLLRQDTLRFAYTYDNWDDSLAQMLPKTDTLELVPKMTFAKRAANEAKELEKWNKQREKREKRGDFSKSQPPMVALQLRADVSSSLVPNRNILIQFDQPLQHFDMKKLHLRLKKDSTYHDAPYALDTVPNNILAYRLRAEWRPGQEYQLVIDSAAMTSLYGRVNLATDNKFSIAKLEDFGTVFLSLSNAHESTVVQLLGSDGKPVAQA
;
A
#
# COMPACT_ATOMS: atom_id res chain seq x y z
N MET A 1 -28.77 -78.81 -15.43
CA MET A 1 -27.40 -78.69 -14.85
C MET A 1 -26.35 -78.25 -15.84
N LYS A 2 -26.26 -78.78 -17.05
CA LYS A 2 -25.19 -78.35 -18.04
C LYS A 2 -25.24 -76.86 -18.47
N ARG A 3 -26.39 -76.23 -18.56
CA ARG A 3 -26.53 -74.83 -18.94
C ARG A 3 -26.11 -73.84 -17.83
N PHE A 4 -26.26 -74.22 -16.58
CA PHE A 4 -25.84 -73.40 -15.42
C PHE A 4 -24.32 -73.43 -15.24
N SER A 5 -23.68 -74.58 -15.52
CA SER A 5 -22.22 -74.75 -15.49
C SER A 5 -21.54 -73.96 -16.59
N LEU A 6 -22.19 -73.83 -17.78
CA LEU A 6 -21.61 -72.96 -18.88
C LEU A 6 -21.74 -71.50 -18.57
N PHE A 7 -22.80 -71.08 -17.91
CA PHE A 7 -22.96 -69.66 -17.50
C PHE A 7 -21.99 -69.26 -16.39
N LEU A 8 -21.69 -70.17 -15.45
CA LEU A 8 -20.73 -70.00 -14.39
C LEU A 8 -19.30 -69.88 -14.93
N LEU A 9 -18.96 -70.73 -15.93
CA LEU A 9 -17.65 -70.69 -16.63
C LEU A 9 -17.47 -69.42 -17.48
N ALA A 10 -18.55 -68.91 -18.12
CA ALA A 10 -18.53 -67.66 -18.86
C ALA A 10 -18.41 -66.47 -17.91
N LEU A 11 -19.04 -66.50 -16.74
CA LEU A 11 -18.93 -65.44 -15.73
C LEU A 11 -17.53 -65.39 -15.10
N ILE A 12 -16.90 -66.54 -14.82
CA ILE A 12 -15.52 -66.62 -14.32
C ILE A 12 -14.54 -66.15 -15.39
N GLY A 13 -14.76 -66.48 -16.67
CA GLY A 13 -13.97 -65.97 -17.79
C GLY A 13 -14.09 -64.43 -17.95
N LEU A 14 -15.27 -63.88 -17.73
CA LEU A 14 -15.51 -62.45 -17.83
C LEU A 14 -14.90 -61.68 -16.63
N THR A 15 -14.93 -62.26 -15.43
CA THR A 15 -14.30 -61.67 -14.24
C THR A 15 -12.78 -61.74 -14.31
N SER A 16 -12.17 -62.73 -14.93
CA SER A 16 -10.72 -62.80 -15.15
C SER A 16 -10.24 -61.82 -16.20
N LEU A 17 -11.09 -61.40 -17.16
CA LEU A 17 -10.77 -60.36 -18.13
C LEU A 17 -10.84 -58.94 -17.51
N ILE A 18 -11.62 -58.76 -16.47
CA ILE A 18 -11.70 -57.47 -15.75
C ILE A 18 -10.53 -57.30 -14.74
N ALA A 19 -9.99 -58.42 -14.25
CA ALA A 19 -8.82 -58.42 -13.34
C ALA A 19 -7.48 -58.25 -14.02
N ALA A 20 -7.42 -58.25 -15.37
CA ALA A 20 -6.23 -57.85 -16.14
C ALA A 20 -6.13 -56.32 -16.28
N CYS A 21 -6.27 -55.59 -15.18
CA CYS A 21 -5.69 -54.26 -15.11
C CYS A 21 -4.18 -54.46 -15.20
N ALA A 22 -3.61 -54.07 -16.32
CA ALA A 22 -2.18 -53.91 -16.43
C ALA A 22 -1.72 -53.03 -15.24
N ASN A 23 -0.99 -53.64 -14.30
CA ASN A 23 -0.16 -52.84 -13.43
C ASN A 23 0.72 -51.99 -14.36
N GLN A 24 0.46 -50.70 -14.46
CA GLN A 24 1.48 -49.79 -14.93
C GLN A 24 2.64 -49.98 -13.95
N GLY A 25 3.61 -50.77 -14.35
CA GLY A 25 4.88 -50.79 -13.67
C GLY A 25 5.34 -49.34 -13.52
N ALA A 26 5.89 -49.01 -12.38
CA ALA A 26 6.55 -47.73 -12.22
C ALA A 26 7.40 -47.51 -13.50
N GLY A 27 7.18 -46.38 -14.17
CA GLY A 27 8.00 -46.03 -15.33
C GLY A 27 9.48 -46.16 -14.93
N PRO A 28 10.40 -46.30 -15.88
CA PRO A 28 11.82 -46.39 -15.54
C PRO A 28 12.14 -45.24 -14.59
N ASP A 29 12.71 -45.58 -13.42
CA ASP A 29 13.27 -44.59 -12.52
C ASP A 29 14.25 -43.77 -13.36
N GLY A 30 14.02 -42.45 -13.46
CA GLY A 30 14.91 -41.54 -14.15
C GLY A 30 16.33 -41.71 -13.65
N GLY A 31 17.31 -41.38 -14.46
CA GLY A 31 18.69 -41.33 -14.03
C GLY A 31 18.88 -40.41 -12.81
N PRO A 32 20.09 -40.34 -12.24
CA PRO A 32 20.36 -39.38 -11.18
C PRO A 32 19.99 -37.97 -11.64
N TYR A 33 19.37 -37.23 -10.75
CA TYR A 33 18.95 -35.84 -10.98
C TYR A 33 20.18 -35.01 -11.37
N ASP A 34 20.13 -34.30 -12.49
CA ASP A 34 21.20 -33.39 -12.91
C ASP A 34 21.06 -32.05 -12.24
N GLU A 35 22.00 -31.67 -11.40
CA GLU A 35 22.10 -30.39 -10.74
C GLU A 35 23.04 -29.41 -11.46
N THR A 36 23.55 -29.81 -12.62
CA THR A 36 24.57 -29.03 -13.35
C THR A 36 23.90 -27.96 -14.21
N PRO A 37 24.18 -26.64 -14.03
CA PRO A 37 23.66 -25.62 -14.89
C PRO A 37 24.11 -25.75 -16.35
N PRO A 38 23.28 -25.30 -17.32
CA PRO A 38 23.66 -25.29 -18.73
C PRO A 38 24.87 -24.38 -18.96
N ARG A 39 25.72 -24.71 -19.95
CA ARG A 39 26.91 -23.95 -20.28
C ARG A 39 26.90 -23.51 -21.74
N ILE A 40 27.34 -22.27 -21.98
CA ILE A 40 27.52 -21.75 -23.33
C ILE A 40 28.76 -22.38 -23.94
N VAL A 41 28.59 -23.12 -25.05
CA VAL A 41 29.67 -23.78 -25.79
C VAL A 41 30.03 -23.10 -27.10
N GLY A 42 29.19 -22.13 -27.53
CA GLY A 42 29.45 -21.36 -28.75
C GLY A 42 28.57 -20.13 -28.83
N MET A 43 29.04 -19.12 -29.55
CA MET A 43 28.26 -17.91 -29.87
C MET A 43 28.58 -17.45 -31.27
N THR A 44 27.60 -16.87 -31.95
CA THR A 44 27.82 -16.10 -33.17
C THR A 44 27.92 -14.62 -32.80
N ALA A 45 29.02 -13.99 -33.24
CA ALA A 45 29.11 -12.53 -33.10
C ALA A 45 27.99 -11.86 -33.89
N PRO A 46 27.50 -10.70 -33.43
CA PRO A 46 26.56 -9.90 -34.21
C PRO A 46 27.24 -9.60 -35.56
N GLU A 47 26.51 -9.80 -36.67
CA GLU A 47 26.96 -9.29 -37.94
C GLU A 47 27.20 -7.79 -37.81
N ARG A 48 28.42 -7.31 -38.06
CA ARG A 48 28.74 -5.88 -37.99
C ARG A 48 27.82 -5.14 -38.96
N LEU A 49 26.96 -4.36 -38.39
CA LEU A 49 25.96 -3.63 -39.16
C LEU A 49 26.59 -2.65 -40.15
N GLN A 50 26.50 -2.99 -41.36
CA GLN A 50 26.58 -2.05 -42.46
C GLN A 50 25.14 -1.51 -42.69
N ASN A 51 24.94 -0.21 -42.43
CA ASN A 51 23.73 0.56 -42.83
C ASN A 51 22.43 0.27 -42.05
N GLY A 52 22.41 0.32 -40.70
CA GLY A 52 21.18 0.42 -39.92
C GLY A 52 20.26 -0.80 -39.95
N LYS A 53 20.77 -1.97 -40.32
CA LYS A 53 19.99 -3.21 -40.36
C LYS A 53 19.86 -3.84 -38.96
N ARG A 54 18.83 -4.65 -38.78
CA ARG A 54 18.54 -5.46 -37.60
C ARG A 54 19.75 -6.33 -37.22
N THR A 55 20.08 -6.35 -35.94
CA THR A 55 21.20 -7.13 -35.42
C THR A 55 20.73 -8.46 -34.87
N LYS A 56 21.40 -9.54 -35.28
CA LYS A 56 21.06 -10.89 -34.86
C LYS A 56 22.29 -11.61 -34.34
N PHE A 57 22.17 -12.28 -33.21
CA PHE A 57 23.20 -13.15 -32.67
C PHE A 57 22.60 -14.44 -32.07
N SER A 58 23.42 -15.45 -31.83
CA SER A 58 22.97 -16.71 -31.23
C SER A 58 23.91 -17.19 -30.16
N LEU A 59 23.38 -17.80 -29.13
CA LEU A 59 24.09 -18.54 -28.08
C LEU A 59 23.78 -20.01 -28.23
N VAL A 60 24.79 -20.86 -28.14
CA VAL A 60 24.70 -22.33 -28.24
C VAL A 60 25.12 -22.96 -26.92
N PHE A 61 24.34 -23.91 -26.45
CA PHE A 61 24.53 -24.57 -25.15
C PHE A 61 24.92 -26.05 -25.31
N ASN A 62 25.48 -26.60 -24.24
CA ASN A 62 25.83 -28.03 -24.15
C ASN A 62 24.60 -28.95 -24.12
N GLU A 63 23.43 -28.42 -23.71
CA GLU A 63 22.21 -29.17 -23.49
C GLU A 63 20.98 -28.40 -24.00
N LEU A 64 19.78 -29.01 -23.90
CA LEU A 64 18.53 -28.39 -24.25
C LEU A 64 18.16 -27.34 -23.21
N ILE A 65 17.76 -26.16 -23.69
CA ILE A 65 17.46 -25.02 -22.82
C ILE A 65 16.05 -24.48 -23.08
N LYS A 66 15.51 -23.77 -22.09
CA LYS A 66 14.32 -22.94 -22.21
C LYS A 66 14.62 -21.52 -21.72
N VAL A 67 13.76 -20.59 -22.11
CA VAL A 67 13.83 -19.21 -21.65
C VAL A 67 12.49 -18.86 -21.01
N ASP A 68 12.53 -18.58 -19.72
CA ASP A 68 11.36 -18.26 -18.92
C ASP A 68 11.09 -16.74 -18.95
N ASN A 69 9.85 -16.36 -19.28
CA ASN A 69 9.35 -14.98 -19.29
C ASN A 69 10.32 -13.98 -19.96
N PRO A 70 10.70 -14.18 -21.24
CA PRO A 70 11.73 -13.37 -21.88
C PRO A 70 11.43 -11.88 -21.90
N THR A 71 10.17 -11.50 -22.03
CA THR A 71 9.74 -10.09 -22.08
C THR A 71 9.94 -9.37 -20.73
N GLU A 72 9.82 -10.09 -19.61
CA GLU A 72 9.98 -9.52 -18.28
C GLU A 72 11.44 -9.58 -17.79
N LYS A 73 12.14 -10.66 -18.12
CA LYS A 73 13.47 -10.94 -17.55
C LYS A 73 14.62 -10.44 -18.41
N ILE A 74 14.45 -10.39 -19.73
CA ILE A 74 15.53 -10.00 -20.64
C ILE A 74 15.43 -8.52 -20.95
N ILE A 75 16.51 -7.79 -20.71
CA ILE A 75 16.58 -6.36 -20.99
C ILE A 75 17.77 -6.02 -21.89
N VAL A 76 17.53 -5.16 -22.85
CA VAL A 76 18.56 -4.63 -23.75
C VAL A 76 18.92 -3.21 -23.33
N SER A 77 20.21 -2.91 -23.28
CA SER A 77 20.70 -1.57 -22.94
C SER A 77 21.74 -1.09 -23.97
N PRO A 78 21.56 0.08 -24.59
CA PRO A 78 20.42 0.99 -24.54
C PRO A 78 19.10 0.31 -24.87
N PRO A 79 17.97 0.77 -24.27
CA PRO A 79 16.69 0.11 -24.46
C PRO A 79 16.23 0.12 -25.92
N GLN A 80 15.45 -0.89 -26.29
CA GLN A 80 14.82 -1.04 -27.59
C GLN A 80 13.34 -0.72 -27.48
N ILE A 81 12.79 0.11 -28.35
CA ILE A 81 11.35 0.41 -28.38
C ILE A 81 10.58 -0.80 -28.93
N GLU A 82 11.08 -1.39 -30.03
CA GLU A 82 10.53 -2.64 -30.51
C GLU A 82 11.08 -3.81 -29.70
N THR A 83 10.19 -4.62 -29.11
CA THR A 83 10.56 -5.77 -28.29
C THR A 83 11.44 -6.74 -29.07
N PRO A 84 12.64 -7.11 -28.58
CA PRO A 84 13.52 -8.06 -29.26
C PRO A 84 12.87 -9.43 -29.48
N GLU A 85 13.09 -10.02 -30.65
CA GLU A 85 12.65 -11.40 -30.91
C GLU A 85 13.65 -12.39 -30.31
N ILE A 86 13.16 -13.25 -29.42
CA ILE A 86 13.96 -14.30 -28.77
C ILE A 86 13.38 -15.65 -29.15
N LYS A 87 14.17 -16.43 -29.91
CA LYS A 87 13.78 -17.76 -30.42
C LYS A 87 14.66 -18.83 -29.80
N VAL A 88 14.03 -19.82 -29.18
CA VAL A 88 14.70 -20.99 -28.63
C VAL A 88 14.50 -22.17 -29.59
N SER A 89 15.58 -22.83 -29.96
CA SER A 89 15.53 -24.01 -30.81
C SER A 89 16.55 -25.05 -30.29
N GLY A 90 16.05 -25.99 -29.48
CA GLY A 90 16.86 -27.03 -28.87
C GLY A 90 17.94 -26.45 -27.94
N ARG A 91 19.20 -26.50 -28.39
CA ARG A 91 20.37 -25.99 -27.65
C ARG A 91 20.78 -24.57 -28.04
N ARG A 92 19.93 -23.85 -28.78
CA ARG A 92 20.28 -22.54 -29.32
C ARG A 92 19.22 -21.48 -28.94
N ILE A 93 19.72 -20.37 -28.44
CA ILE A 93 18.96 -19.12 -28.33
C ILE A 93 19.41 -18.21 -29.47
N THR A 94 18.44 -17.64 -30.17
CA THR A 94 18.66 -16.59 -31.17
C THR A 94 17.97 -15.34 -30.73
N VAL A 95 18.71 -14.24 -30.68
CA VAL A 95 18.20 -12.90 -30.34
C VAL A 95 18.30 -12.04 -31.58
N GLU A 96 17.20 -11.40 -31.94
CA GLU A 96 17.12 -10.42 -33.03
C GLU A 96 16.64 -9.08 -32.46
N LEU A 97 17.51 -8.06 -32.54
CA LEU A 97 17.20 -6.69 -32.12
C LEU A 97 16.56 -5.98 -33.32
N LEU A 98 15.38 -5.42 -33.12
CA LEU A 98 14.54 -4.91 -34.21
C LEU A 98 14.80 -3.44 -34.50
N ASP A 99 15.18 -2.64 -33.48
CA ASP A 99 15.53 -1.24 -33.66
C ASP A 99 16.87 -1.04 -34.36
N SER A 100 17.00 0.10 -35.01
CA SER A 100 18.28 0.53 -35.58
C SER A 100 19.30 0.80 -34.50
N MET A 101 20.51 0.22 -34.67
CA MET A 101 21.59 0.36 -33.70
C MET A 101 22.24 1.75 -33.76
N ARG A 102 22.48 2.34 -32.58
CA ARG A 102 23.25 3.59 -32.47
C ARG A 102 24.72 3.35 -32.83
N PRO A 103 25.39 4.22 -33.59
CA PRO A 103 26.82 4.07 -33.90
C PRO A 103 27.68 4.27 -32.66
N ASN A 104 28.88 3.65 -32.65
CA ASN A 104 29.87 3.76 -31.57
C ASN A 104 29.28 3.58 -30.17
N THR A 105 28.40 2.58 -30.02
CA THR A 105 27.65 2.35 -28.80
C THR A 105 27.82 0.90 -28.33
N THR A 106 28.12 0.73 -27.07
CA THR A 106 28.13 -0.59 -26.40
C THR A 106 26.70 -0.98 -26.08
N TYR A 107 26.32 -2.19 -26.47
CA TYR A 107 25.04 -2.82 -26.15
C TYR A 107 25.22 -3.96 -25.19
N THR A 108 24.31 -4.10 -24.25
CA THR A 108 24.22 -5.24 -23.35
C THR A 108 22.85 -5.89 -23.51
N VAL A 109 22.82 -7.23 -23.57
CA VAL A 109 21.60 -8.02 -23.48
C VAL A 109 21.72 -8.84 -22.22
N ASP A 110 20.98 -8.44 -21.20
CA ASP A 110 20.98 -9.11 -19.90
C ASP A 110 19.85 -10.13 -19.86
N PHE A 111 20.22 -11.40 -19.72
CA PHE A 111 19.29 -12.51 -19.63
C PHE A 111 18.82 -12.77 -18.19
N SER A 112 19.44 -12.10 -17.21
CA SER A 112 19.16 -12.34 -15.79
C SER A 112 19.20 -13.85 -15.46
N ASP A 113 18.15 -14.38 -14.86
CA ASP A 113 17.92 -15.79 -14.55
C ASP A 113 16.95 -16.48 -15.52
N ALA A 114 16.72 -15.89 -16.71
CA ALA A 114 15.74 -16.41 -17.67
C ALA A 114 16.13 -17.73 -18.33
N ILE A 115 17.43 -18.02 -18.45
CA ILE A 115 17.92 -19.22 -19.14
C ILE A 115 18.06 -20.36 -18.14
N THR A 116 17.35 -21.46 -18.39
CA THR A 116 17.41 -22.69 -17.60
C THR A 116 17.55 -23.88 -18.51
N ASP A 117 18.03 -25.01 -17.99
CA ASP A 117 17.92 -26.28 -18.72
C ASP A 117 16.43 -26.66 -18.89
N ASN A 118 16.16 -27.50 -19.89
CA ASN A 118 14.76 -27.85 -20.22
C ASN A 118 14.20 -28.96 -19.32
N ASN A 119 15.02 -29.78 -18.70
CA ASN A 119 14.57 -30.96 -17.99
C ASN A 119 14.37 -30.69 -16.50
N GLU A 120 15.42 -30.27 -15.81
CA GLU A 120 15.43 -30.08 -14.36
C GLU A 120 15.14 -28.64 -13.96
N GLY A 121 15.38 -27.67 -14.85
CA GLY A 121 15.15 -26.24 -14.58
C GLY A 121 16.34 -25.56 -13.89
N ASN A 122 17.53 -26.13 -13.93
CA ASN A 122 18.73 -25.52 -13.36
C ASN A 122 19.05 -24.20 -14.08
N PRO A 123 19.18 -23.06 -13.38
CA PRO A 123 19.46 -21.81 -14.03
C PRO A 123 20.90 -21.66 -14.46
N LEU A 124 21.14 -21.06 -15.63
CA LEU A 124 22.47 -20.63 -16.08
C LEU A 124 23.12 -19.66 -15.09
N GLY A 125 22.29 -18.95 -14.33
CA GLY A 125 22.67 -17.80 -13.51
C GLY A 125 22.59 -16.49 -14.29
N GLN A 126 23.08 -15.42 -13.68
CA GLN A 126 23.03 -14.10 -14.31
C GLN A 126 24.03 -14.01 -15.46
N TYR A 127 23.52 -13.97 -16.67
CA TYR A 127 24.35 -13.86 -17.89
C TYR A 127 23.99 -12.60 -18.69
N THR A 128 25.02 -11.84 -19.04
CA THR A 128 24.88 -10.64 -19.87
C THR A 128 25.80 -10.77 -21.10
N TYR A 129 25.20 -10.71 -22.29
CA TYR A 129 25.94 -10.63 -23.55
C TYR A 129 26.24 -9.16 -23.86
N ILE A 130 27.53 -8.87 -24.16
CA ILE A 130 28.02 -7.51 -24.43
C ILE A 130 28.65 -7.45 -25.82
N PHE A 131 28.27 -6.44 -26.59
CA PHE A 131 28.89 -6.15 -27.89
C PHE A 131 28.91 -4.65 -28.17
N SER A 132 29.70 -4.22 -29.13
CA SER A 132 29.81 -2.81 -29.53
C SER A 132 29.64 -2.62 -31.02
N THR A 133 28.93 -1.55 -31.39
CA THR A 133 28.86 -1.09 -32.79
C THR A 133 30.08 -0.25 -33.19
N GLY A 134 30.92 0.12 -32.23
CA GLY A 134 32.15 0.86 -32.41
C GLY A 134 33.41 0.00 -32.32
N GLN A 135 34.55 0.66 -32.23
CA GLN A 135 35.86 -0.01 -32.06
C GLN A 135 36.17 -0.39 -30.61
N THR A 136 35.59 0.33 -29.68
CA THR A 136 35.75 0.14 -28.22
C THR A 136 34.47 -0.39 -27.60
N THR A 137 34.64 -1.17 -26.55
CA THR A 137 33.53 -1.68 -25.73
C THR A 137 33.66 -1.08 -24.33
N ASP A 138 32.61 -0.43 -23.87
CA ASP A 138 32.54 0.07 -22.49
C ASP A 138 32.34 -1.12 -21.55
N THR A 139 33.15 -1.19 -20.49
CA THR A 139 33.18 -2.35 -19.58
C THR A 139 32.86 -2.01 -18.14
N MET A 140 32.64 -0.73 -17.81
CA MET A 140 32.30 -0.33 -16.45
C MET A 140 30.87 -0.70 -16.11
N GLN A 141 30.60 -0.77 -14.81
CA GLN A 141 29.24 -0.99 -14.29
C GLN A 141 28.99 -0.13 -13.07
N MET A 142 27.72 0.14 -12.80
CA MET A 142 27.21 0.77 -11.59
C MET A 142 26.10 -0.10 -11.02
N SER A 143 26.07 -0.26 -9.70
CA SER A 143 25.05 -1.10 -9.06
C SER A 143 24.53 -0.50 -7.76
N GLY A 144 23.43 -1.04 -7.27
CA GLY A 144 22.77 -0.59 -6.07
C GLY A 144 21.38 -1.19 -5.91
N TYR A 145 20.55 -0.51 -5.13
CA TYR A 145 19.22 -0.96 -4.77
C TYR A 145 18.17 0.09 -5.07
N VAL A 146 16.98 -0.35 -5.48
CA VAL A 146 15.79 0.50 -5.53
C VAL A 146 14.83 0.05 -4.44
N LEU A 147 14.51 0.97 -3.54
CA LEU A 147 13.61 0.77 -2.42
C LEU A 147 12.37 1.67 -2.57
N ASN A 148 11.23 1.21 -2.10
CA ASN A 148 10.05 2.05 -1.99
C ASN A 148 10.29 3.16 -0.94
N ALA A 149 9.95 4.39 -1.28
CA ALA A 149 10.19 5.54 -0.40
C ALA A 149 9.31 5.54 0.87
N GLU A 150 8.16 4.85 0.84
CA GLU A 150 7.19 4.82 1.94
C GLU A 150 7.61 3.86 3.07
N ASP A 151 8.04 2.65 2.72
CA ASP A 151 8.29 1.55 3.66
C ASP A 151 9.70 0.97 3.58
N LEU A 152 10.53 1.44 2.62
CA LEU A 152 11.88 0.98 2.32
C LEU A 152 11.96 -0.49 1.88
N GLU A 153 10.83 -1.08 1.48
CA GLU A 153 10.81 -2.42 0.92
C GLU A 153 11.47 -2.44 -0.48
N PRO A 154 12.11 -3.55 -0.85
CA PRO A 154 12.71 -3.70 -2.17
C PRO A 154 11.69 -3.62 -3.29
N VAL A 155 11.97 -2.86 -4.33
CA VAL A 155 11.09 -2.77 -5.51
C VAL A 155 11.62 -3.69 -6.61
N LYS A 156 10.93 -4.81 -6.81
CA LYS A 156 11.24 -5.78 -7.87
C LYS A 156 10.74 -5.30 -9.23
N GLY A 157 11.55 -5.52 -10.26
CA GLY A 157 11.16 -5.33 -11.67
C GLY A 157 11.13 -3.88 -12.14
N ILE A 158 11.48 -2.92 -11.31
CA ILE A 158 11.62 -1.51 -11.70
C ILE A 158 12.88 -1.31 -12.54
N LEU A 159 12.84 -0.40 -13.50
CA LEU A 159 13.99 -0.03 -14.31
C LEU A 159 14.89 0.94 -13.54
N ALA A 160 16.18 0.67 -13.49
CA ALA A 160 17.22 1.61 -13.09
C ALA A 160 17.96 2.07 -14.33
N GLY A 161 17.95 3.38 -14.62
CA GLY A 161 18.47 3.90 -15.87
C GLY A 161 19.38 5.13 -15.70
N LEU A 162 20.34 5.24 -16.58
CA LEU A 162 21.33 6.32 -16.61
C LEU A 162 21.10 7.24 -17.80
N TYR A 163 21.26 8.55 -17.56
CA TYR A 163 21.38 9.57 -18.59
C TYR A 163 22.73 10.30 -18.50
N GLN A 164 23.35 10.55 -19.66
CA GLN A 164 24.54 11.41 -19.75
C GLN A 164 24.17 12.90 -19.76
N GLN A 165 22.93 13.23 -20.09
CA GLN A 165 22.42 14.60 -20.02
C GLN A 165 21.91 14.92 -18.62
N HIS A 166 22.27 16.09 -18.11
CA HIS A 166 22.00 16.50 -16.72
C HIS A 166 20.74 17.35 -16.57
N HIS A 167 19.94 17.51 -17.62
CA HIS A 167 18.71 18.29 -17.56
C HIS A 167 17.54 17.39 -17.15
N ASP A 168 16.79 17.73 -16.12
CA ASP A 168 15.73 16.89 -15.54
C ASP A 168 14.62 16.54 -16.55
N SER A 169 14.36 17.43 -17.54
CA SER A 169 13.37 17.13 -18.60
C SER A 169 13.73 15.95 -19.52
N VAL A 170 14.95 15.44 -19.44
CA VAL A 170 15.37 14.27 -20.23
C VAL A 170 14.56 13.03 -19.82
N PHE A 171 14.28 12.89 -18.54
CA PHE A 171 13.55 11.77 -17.97
C PHE A 171 12.12 11.61 -18.51
N SER A 172 11.49 12.72 -18.91
CA SER A 172 10.14 12.72 -19.49
C SER A 172 10.08 12.85 -21.02
N LYS A 173 11.24 12.83 -21.72
CA LYS A 173 11.28 13.07 -23.17
C LYS A 173 12.06 12.02 -23.95
N ARG A 174 12.82 11.20 -23.29
CA ARG A 174 13.80 10.33 -23.94
C ARG A 174 14.01 9.04 -23.16
N ALA A 175 14.09 7.92 -23.87
CA ALA A 175 14.48 6.65 -23.27
C ALA A 175 15.91 6.71 -22.69
N PHE A 176 16.19 5.89 -21.68
CA PHE A 176 17.47 5.79 -21.00
C PHE A 176 18.66 5.59 -21.96
N ASP A 177 19.83 6.12 -21.60
CA ASP A 177 21.07 5.80 -22.33
C ASP A 177 21.62 4.44 -21.92
N ARG A 178 21.40 4.04 -20.66
CA ARG A 178 21.70 2.71 -20.11
C ARG A 178 20.59 2.32 -19.16
N VAL A 179 20.27 1.03 -19.11
CA VAL A 179 19.18 0.54 -18.26
C VAL A 179 19.48 -0.87 -17.75
N ALA A 180 19.04 -1.17 -16.54
CA ALA A 180 18.95 -2.49 -15.96
C ALA A 180 17.61 -2.62 -15.23
N ARG A 181 17.19 -3.85 -14.94
CA ARG A 181 15.98 -4.14 -14.17
C ARG A 181 16.38 -4.67 -12.79
N THR A 182 15.63 -4.30 -11.77
CA THR A 182 15.86 -4.81 -10.42
C THR A 182 15.39 -6.25 -10.26
N ASP A 183 16.11 -7.02 -9.48
CA ASP A 183 15.75 -8.37 -9.05
C ASP A 183 14.76 -8.36 -7.86
N ALA A 184 14.50 -9.54 -7.27
CA ALA A 184 13.59 -9.70 -6.13
C ALA A 184 14.05 -8.97 -4.85
N SER A 185 15.34 -8.69 -4.73
CA SER A 185 15.93 -7.93 -3.61
C SER A 185 16.00 -6.42 -3.87
N GLY A 186 15.46 -5.96 -5.02
CA GLY A 186 15.59 -4.58 -5.47
C GLY A 186 16.97 -4.23 -6.02
N PHE A 187 17.87 -5.20 -6.16
CA PHE A 187 19.22 -4.98 -6.66
C PHE A 187 19.22 -4.79 -8.18
N PHE A 188 20.00 -3.82 -8.65
CA PHE A 188 20.27 -3.60 -10.08
C PHE A 188 21.77 -3.52 -10.35
N SER A 189 22.17 -3.89 -11.58
CA SER A 189 23.53 -3.73 -12.07
C SER A 189 23.51 -3.27 -13.53
N ILE A 190 23.83 -1.99 -13.75
CA ILE A 190 23.87 -1.36 -15.07
C ILE A 190 25.25 -1.58 -15.64
N LYS A 191 25.36 -2.40 -16.68
CA LYS A 191 26.62 -2.77 -17.36
C LYS A 191 26.81 -2.00 -18.65
N GLY A 192 28.01 -2.01 -19.21
CA GLY A 192 28.36 -1.32 -20.45
C GLY A 192 28.40 0.20 -20.30
N VAL A 193 28.74 0.67 -19.12
CA VAL A 193 28.89 2.09 -18.81
C VAL A 193 30.25 2.58 -19.28
N ALA A 194 30.31 3.75 -19.93
CA ALA A 194 31.56 4.34 -20.35
C ALA A 194 32.30 4.96 -19.14
N PRO A 195 33.62 4.80 -19.04
CA PRO A 195 34.43 5.52 -18.07
C PRO A 195 34.44 7.02 -18.41
N ASP A 196 34.90 7.83 -17.47
CA ASP A 196 35.15 9.28 -17.64
C ASP A 196 33.95 10.14 -18.09
N ARG A 197 32.74 9.65 -17.89
CA ARG A 197 31.50 10.36 -18.14
C ARG A 197 30.67 10.47 -16.86
N ASP A 198 29.99 11.60 -16.72
CA ASP A 198 29.05 11.82 -15.64
C ASP A 198 27.66 11.33 -16.05
N TYR A 199 26.97 10.70 -15.12
CA TYR A 199 25.64 10.15 -15.33
C TYR A 199 24.70 10.61 -14.22
N ARG A 200 23.41 10.71 -14.56
CA ARG A 200 22.32 10.79 -13.58
C ARG A 200 21.54 9.49 -13.56
N LEU A 201 21.23 9.02 -12.36
CA LEU A 201 20.49 7.79 -12.13
C LEU A 201 19.04 8.11 -11.80
N TYR A 202 18.14 7.43 -12.52
CA TYR A 202 16.70 7.42 -12.28
C TYR A 202 16.21 5.98 -12.16
N ALA A 203 15.10 5.81 -11.42
CA ALA A 203 14.31 4.58 -11.41
C ALA A 203 12.93 4.87 -12.03
N LEU A 204 12.38 3.91 -12.77
CA LEU A 204 11.09 4.04 -13.46
C LEU A 204 10.36 2.70 -13.48
N GLN A 205 9.15 2.67 -12.93
CA GLN A 205 8.21 1.58 -13.16
C GLN A 205 7.43 1.86 -14.45
N ASP A 206 8.09 1.59 -15.57
CA ASP A 206 7.59 1.81 -16.91
C ASP A 206 6.37 0.91 -17.17
N ALA A 207 5.21 1.53 -17.41
CA ALA A 207 3.94 0.82 -17.59
C ALA A 207 3.58 0.61 -19.07
N ASP A 208 4.07 1.45 -19.97
CA ASP A 208 3.75 1.43 -21.39
C ASP A 208 4.91 0.99 -22.30
N GLY A 209 6.10 0.79 -21.76
CA GLY A 209 7.25 0.23 -22.46
C GLY A 209 8.03 1.25 -23.29
N ASP A 210 7.89 2.54 -23.00
CA ASP A 210 8.56 3.63 -23.74
C ASP A 210 9.90 4.07 -23.14
N PHE A 211 10.27 3.54 -21.97
CA PHE A 211 11.51 3.77 -21.24
C PHE A 211 11.75 5.23 -20.83
N HIS A 212 10.69 6.01 -20.68
CA HIS A 212 10.74 7.37 -20.13
C HIS A 212 9.46 7.68 -19.34
N PHE A 213 9.51 8.63 -18.43
CA PHE A 213 8.38 8.96 -17.56
C PHE A 213 7.31 9.73 -18.32
N THR A 214 6.12 9.15 -18.49
CA THR A 214 4.98 9.74 -19.21
C THR A 214 3.75 9.93 -18.34
N GLN A 215 3.57 9.11 -17.32
CA GLN A 215 2.34 9.05 -16.54
C GLN A 215 2.59 9.23 -15.04
N PRO A 216 1.79 10.07 -14.35
CA PRO A 216 1.88 10.22 -12.88
C PRO A 216 1.62 8.93 -12.09
N SER A 217 0.97 7.93 -12.71
CA SER A 217 0.73 6.60 -12.12
C SER A 217 1.99 5.74 -12.04
N GLU A 218 3.03 6.07 -12.81
CA GLU A 218 4.31 5.38 -12.79
C GLU A 218 5.09 5.73 -11.53
N MET A 219 5.69 4.70 -10.93
CA MET A 219 6.61 4.93 -9.82
C MET A 219 7.95 5.42 -10.36
N LEU A 220 8.49 6.45 -9.77
CA LEU A 220 9.77 7.04 -10.16
C LEU A 220 10.70 7.23 -8.97
N GLY A 221 12.00 7.25 -9.22
CA GLY A 221 13.02 7.58 -8.24
C GLY A 221 14.22 8.24 -8.91
N PHE A 222 15.04 8.97 -8.18
CA PHE A 222 16.22 9.63 -8.73
C PHE A 222 17.28 9.92 -7.67
N LEU A 223 18.52 10.11 -8.14
CA LEU A 223 19.61 10.67 -7.33
C LEU A 223 19.99 12.05 -7.85
N HIS A 224 20.15 13.00 -6.93
CA HIS A 224 20.56 14.38 -7.28
C HIS A 224 22.04 14.50 -7.65
N THR A 225 22.85 13.52 -7.27
CA THR A 225 24.30 13.53 -7.49
C THR A 225 24.66 13.02 -8.88
N ASN A 226 25.68 13.61 -9.48
CA ASN A 226 26.30 13.04 -10.68
C ASN A 226 27.16 11.84 -10.29
N LEU A 227 27.03 10.78 -11.05
CA LEU A 227 27.74 9.51 -10.84
C LEU A 227 28.78 9.32 -11.93
N ARG A 228 29.93 8.79 -11.57
CA ARG A 228 30.99 8.41 -12.51
C ARG A 228 31.42 6.98 -12.24
N ALA A 229 31.47 6.17 -13.31
CA ALA A 229 31.91 4.79 -13.20
C ALA A 229 33.41 4.69 -13.01
N GLY A 230 33.83 3.82 -12.11
CA GLY A 230 35.23 3.50 -11.85
C GLY A 230 35.42 2.02 -11.62
N ALA A 231 36.67 1.57 -11.59
CA ALA A 231 37.02 0.21 -11.23
C ALA A 231 38.42 0.16 -10.62
N PHE A 232 38.61 -0.73 -9.66
CA PHE A 232 39.91 -1.02 -9.08
C PHE A 232 40.07 -2.51 -8.80
N ARG A 233 41.31 -2.97 -8.60
CA ARG A 233 41.57 -4.35 -8.19
C ARG A 233 41.26 -4.52 -6.72
N ASP A 234 40.53 -5.58 -6.41
CA ASP A 234 40.19 -5.94 -5.04
C ASP A 234 40.24 -7.46 -4.87
N THR A 235 40.06 -7.93 -3.64
CA THR A 235 40.06 -9.37 -3.32
C THR A 235 38.84 -9.71 -2.50
N ARG A 236 38.20 -10.84 -2.81
CA ARG A 236 37.09 -11.35 -2.02
C ARG A 236 37.43 -12.73 -1.46
N TYR A 237 36.82 -13.02 -0.32
CA TYR A 237 36.88 -14.37 0.28
C TYR A 237 35.75 -15.21 -0.31
N ASP A 238 36.12 -16.34 -0.90
CA ASP A 238 35.19 -17.32 -1.44
C ASP A 238 35.25 -18.57 -0.57
N THR A 239 34.13 -18.91 0.09
CA THR A 239 34.10 -20.05 1.01
C THR A 239 33.59 -21.27 0.25
N LEU A 240 34.41 -22.30 0.19
CA LEU A 240 34.05 -23.60 -0.36
C LEU A 240 33.38 -24.43 0.74
N TRP A 241 32.12 -24.72 0.57
CA TRP A 241 31.32 -25.48 1.53
C TRP A 241 31.37 -26.98 1.20
N VAL A 242 31.50 -27.82 2.24
CA VAL A 242 31.34 -29.28 2.15
C VAL A 242 29.89 -29.67 2.33
N ASP A 243 29.21 -29.00 3.24
CA ASP A 243 27.77 -29.12 3.53
C ASP A 243 27.23 -27.79 4.03
N SER A 244 25.95 -27.73 4.42
CA SER A 244 25.29 -26.49 4.89
C SER A 244 25.86 -25.90 6.18
N VAL A 245 26.76 -26.58 6.88
CA VAL A 245 27.31 -26.18 8.18
C VAL A 245 28.83 -26.09 8.18
N ARG A 246 29.54 -26.91 7.34
CA ARG A 246 30.99 -27.01 7.31
C ARG A 246 31.56 -26.54 6.01
N TYR A 247 32.60 -25.71 6.04
CA TYR A 247 33.37 -25.31 4.88
C TYR A 247 34.68 -26.13 4.79
N ASP A 248 35.12 -26.38 3.54
CA ASP A 248 36.39 -27.03 3.23
C ASP A 248 37.53 -26.02 3.36
N SER A 249 37.43 -24.93 2.63
CA SER A 249 38.50 -23.93 2.56
C SER A 249 37.91 -22.53 2.23
N ILE A 250 38.71 -21.53 2.55
CA ILE A 250 38.46 -20.15 2.15
C ILE A 250 39.53 -19.76 1.14
N ARG A 251 39.09 -19.36 -0.05
CA ARG A 251 39.99 -18.88 -1.11
C ARG A 251 39.91 -17.38 -1.23
N ILE A 252 41.06 -16.74 -1.40
CA ILE A 252 41.15 -15.32 -1.75
C ILE A 252 41.19 -15.22 -3.26
N ILE A 253 40.16 -14.64 -3.84
CA ILE A 253 40.02 -14.47 -5.28
C ILE A 253 40.19 -13.01 -5.64
N PRO A 254 41.18 -12.64 -6.47
CA PRO A 254 41.25 -11.27 -7.00
C PRO A 254 40.11 -11.03 -8.01
N TYR A 255 39.48 -9.90 -7.93
CA TYR A 255 38.44 -9.47 -8.85
C TYR A 255 38.55 -8.00 -9.19
N THR A 256 37.84 -7.58 -10.23
CA THR A 256 37.66 -6.15 -10.55
C THR A 256 36.43 -5.63 -9.80
N HIS A 257 36.67 -4.71 -8.87
CA HIS A 257 35.60 -4.04 -8.13
C HIS A 257 35.18 -2.81 -8.92
N PHE A 258 33.92 -2.78 -9.31
CA PHE A 258 33.31 -1.65 -10.00
C PHE A 258 32.64 -0.73 -9.00
N THR A 259 32.73 0.57 -9.25
CA THR A 259 32.12 1.62 -8.40
C THR A 259 31.36 2.62 -9.24
N PRO A 260 30.30 3.25 -8.68
CA PRO A 260 29.68 2.98 -7.39
C PRO A 260 28.88 1.64 -7.40
N ASP A 261 28.82 0.97 -6.25
CA ASP A 261 28.11 -0.30 -6.06
C ASP A 261 27.12 -0.30 -4.87
N ASP A 262 27.07 0.84 -4.19
CA ASP A 262 26.24 1.09 -3.00
C ASP A 262 25.11 2.10 -3.22
N LEU A 263 24.69 2.30 -4.48
CA LEU A 263 23.67 3.27 -4.83
C LEU A 263 22.30 2.86 -4.23
N VAL A 264 21.61 3.79 -3.60
CA VAL A 264 20.26 3.57 -3.10
C VAL A 264 19.32 4.62 -3.70
N VAL A 265 18.37 4.16 -4.50
CA VAL A 265 17.32 5.00 -5.09
C VAL A 265 16.02 4.72 -4.36
N ARG A 266 15.37 5.77 -3.86
CA ARG A 266 14.04 5.67 -3.27
C ARG A 266 12.99 6.00 -4.33
N ALA A 267 12.16 5.02 -4.65
CA ALA A 267 11.12 5.16 -5.65
C ALA A 267 9.76 5.47 -5.00
N PHE A 268 9.00 6.37 -5.60
CA PHE A 268 7.70 6.81 -5.12
C PHE A 268 6.76 7.07 -6.30
N LYS A 269 5.47 7.03 -6.04
CA LYS A 269 4.46 7.52 -6.98
C LYS A 269 4.19 8.99 -6.71
N ILE A 270 4.01 9.77 -7.78
CA ILE A 270 3.56 11.15 -7.64
C ILE A 270 2.12 11.10 -7.13
N ASP A 271 1.93 11.57 -5.90
CA ASP A 271 0.59 11.77 -5.37
C ASP A 271 -0.04 12.98 -6.08
N VAL A 272 -0.62 12.73 -7.23
CA VAL A 272 -1.44 13.72 -7.92
C VAL A 272 -2.75 13.78 -7.15
N ASN A 273 -2.87 14.79 -6.31
CA ASN A 273 -4.09 15.05 -5.58
C ASN A 273 -5.21 15.47 -6.57
N THR A 274 -5.75 14.48 -7.29
CA THR A 274 -6.91 14.66 -8.15
C THR A 274 -8.16 14.68 -7.29
N ARG A 275 -8.55 15.88 -6.85
CA ARG A 275 -9.75 16.07 -6.08
C ARG A 275 -10.94 16.30 -6.99
N HIS A 276 -11.91 15.38 -6.96
CA HIS A 276 -13.19 15.53 -7.64
C HIS A 276 -14.33 15.46 -6.62
N TYR A 277 -15.36 16.25 -6.83
CA TYR A 277 -16.59 16.13 -6.09
C TYR A 277 -17.32 14.84 -6.49
N LEU A 278 -17.67 14.00 -5.51
CA LEU A 278 -18.36 12.75 -5.75
C LEU A 278 -19.87 12.91 -5.60
N LYS A 279 -20.30 13.34 -4.44
CA LYS A 279 -21.72 13.49 -4.11
C LYS A 279 -21.93 14.30 -2.83
N ALA A 280 -23.16 14.77 -2.64
CA ALA A 280 -23.70 15.15 -1.34
C ALA A 280 -24.85 14.21 -0.97
N GLN A 281 -24.98 13.89 0.31
CA GLN A 281 -26.01 12.99 0.83
C GLN A 281 -26.64 13.58 2.09
N ARG A 282 -27.98 13.70 2.10
CA ARG A 282 -28.78 14.13 3.24
C ARG A 282 -29.76 13.01 3.58
N ASP A 283 -29.43 12.20 4.57
CA ASP A 283 -30.29 11.08 4.98
C ASP A 283 -31.34 11.50 5.98
N VAL A 284 -31.00 12.46 6.83
CA VAL A 284 -31.84 13.00 7.91
C VAL A 284 -31.90 14.52 7.85
N PRO A 285 -32.87 15.15 8.49
CA PRO A 285 -33.00 16.61 8.48
C PRO A 285 -31.81 17.36 9.08
N GLU A 286 -31.12 16.78 10.07
CA GLU A 286 -30.13 17.43 10.92
C GLU A 286 -28.81 17.71 10.25
N TRP A 287 -28.42 16.94 9.25
CA TRP A 287 -27.10 17.05 8.62
C TRP A 287 -27.09 16.52 7.19
N PHE A 288 -26.09 16.94 6.44
CA PHE A 288 -25.70 16.33 5.17
C PHE A 288 -24.19 16.18 5.10
N THR A 289 -23.73 15.26 4.27
CA THR A 289 -22.31 15.01 4.05
C THR A 289 -21.95 15.17 2.59
N THR A 290 -20.83 15.82 2.32
CA THR A 290 -20.22 15.92 0.99
C THR A 290 -18.95 15.08 0.94
N PHE A 291 -18.74 14.43 -0.20
CA PHE A 291 -17.63 13.49 -0.43
C PHE A 291 -16.81 13.93 -1.63
N PHE A 292 -15.49 13.80 -1.49
CA PHE A 292 -14.51 14.07 -2.54
C PHE A 292 -13.52 12.91 -2.66
N THR A 293 -12.88 12.78 -3.82
CA THR A 293 -11.88 11.71 -4.07
C THR A 293 -10.54 11.98 -3.38
N GLY A 294 -10.22 13.23 -3.08
CA GLY A 294 -8.92 13.60 -2.53
C GLY A 294 -8.98 14.79 -1.56
N PRO A 295 -7.88 15.06 -0.84
CA PRO A 295 -7.81 16.10 0.17
C PRO A 295 -7.79 17.52 -0.42
N SER A 296 -8.10 18.51 0.41
CA SER A 296 -7.87 19.94 0.14
C SER A 296 -7.52 20.68 1.42
N ARG A 297 -6.62 21.63 1.32
CA ARG A 297 -6.31 22.55 2.45
C ARG A 297 -7.44 23.53 2.71
N LYS A 298 -8.26 23.84 1.68
CA LYS A 298 -9.38 24.77 1.76
C LYS A 298 -10.66 23.99 1.94
N ARG A 299 -11.50 24.44 2.86
CA ARG A 299 -12.87 23.94 3.00
C ARG A 299 -13.77 24.57 1.94
N PRO A 300 -14.73 23.83 1.40
CA PRO A 300 -15.75 24.37 0.54
C PRO A 300 -16.55 25.47 1.23
N THR A 301 -17.06 26.42 0.45
CA THR A 301 -17.94 27.48 0.93
C THR A 301 -19.37 27.26 0.46
N ILE A 302 -20.32 27.64 1.30
CA ILE A 302 -21.75 27.51 1.03
C ILE A 302 -22.37 28.92 1.00
N GLN A 303 -23.08 29.21 -0.09
CA GLN A 303 -23.94 30.37 -0.21
C GLN A 303 -25.37 29.88 -0.34
N GLY A 304 -26.22 30.14 0.69
CA GLY A 304 -27.61 29.75 0.67
C GLY A 304 -28.41 30.49 -0.41
N LEU A 305 -29.28 29.76 -1.10
CA LEU A 305 -30.19 30.32 -2.10
C LEU A 305 -31.62 30.43 -1.59
N ASN A 306 -31.98 29.63 -0.59
CA ASN A 306 -33.30 29.66 0.05
C ASN A 306 -33.21 29.70 1.59
N PHE A 307 -32.04 29.98 2.15
CA PHE A 307 -31.79 30.18 3.57
C PHE A 307 -30.53 31.03 3.78
N ASP A 308 -30.33 31.58 4.98
CA ASP A 308 -29.07 32.25 5.35
C ASP A 308 -28.03 31.22 5.80
N ALA A 309 -26.92 31.13 5.07
CA ALA A 309 -25.84 30.17 5.35
C ALA A 309 -24.82 30.66 6.39
N SER A 310 -24.85 31.93 6.79
CA SER A 310 -23.78 32.57 7.58
C SER A 310 -23.52 31.91 8.94
N LYS A 311 -24.56 31.36 9.58
CA LYS A 311 -24.47 30.62 10.85
C LYS A 311 -25.26 29.30 10.82
N ALA A 312 -25.57 28.82 9.62
CA ALA A 312 -26.46 27.68 9.45
C ALA A 312 -25.81 26.33 9.85
N PHE A 313 -24.48 26.24 9.86
CA PHE A 313 -23.80 24.95 9.98
C PHE A 313 -22.69 24.94 11.01
N VAL A 314 -22.56 23.79 11.70
CA VAL A 314 -21.33 23.36 12.37
C VAL A 314 -20.74 22.21 11.56
N VAL A 315 -19.45 22.29 11.21
CA VAL A 315 -18.84 21.37 10.25
C VAL A 315 -17.91 20.41 10.97
N ASN A 316 -18.14 19.11 10.76
CA ASN A 316 -17.23 18.05 11.10
C ASN A 316 -16.51 17.60 9.81
N ALA A 317 -15.18 17.67 9.77
CA ALA A 317 -14.41 17.38 8.57
C ALA A 317 -13.35 16.31 8.86
N SER A 318 -13.09 15.45 7.87
CA SER A 318 -11.90 14.59 7.88
C SER A 318 -10.62 15.42 7.89
N ALA A 319 -9.49 14.81 8.26
CA ALA A 319 -8.19 15.48 8.30
C ALA A 319 -7.81 16.10 6.94
N GLY A 320 -8.19 15.43 5.84
CA GLY A 320 -7.96 15.89 4.47
C GLY A 320 -9.06 16.78 3.90
N ASN A 321 -10.14 17.08 4.62
CA ASN A 321 -11.33 17.75 4.09
C ASN A 321 -11.92 17.07 2.83
N ASP A 322 -11.78 15.76 2.72
CA ASP A 322 -12.36 14.93 1.66
C ASP A 322 -13.78 14.46 1.98
N THR A 323 -14.10 14.40 3.28
CA THR A 323 -15.42 14.10 3.81
C THR A 323 -15.81 15.20 4.80
N LEU A 324 -16.90 15.94 4.50
CA LEU A 324 -17.37 17.02 5.34
C LEU A 324 -18.83 16.79 5.68
N THR A 325 -19.13 16.72 6.98
CA THR A 325 -20.50 16.64 7.50
C THR A 325 -20.92 18.00 8.06
N TYR A 326 -21.95 18.56 7.48
CA TYR A 326 -22.55 19.85 7.84
C TYR A 326 -23.78 19.61 8.73
N TRP A 327 -23.64 19.87 10.00
CA TRP A 327 -24.74 19.83 10.98
C TRP A 327 -25.48 21.14 11.00
N LEU A 328 -26.81 21.12 10.91
CA LEU A 328 -27.65 22.31 10.91
C LEU A 328 -27.65 22.92 12.30
N ALA A 329 -26.92 24.02 12.48
CA ALA A 329 -26.92 24.81 13.72
C ALA A 329 -28.19 25.66 13.84
N ASP A 330 -28.70 26.14 12.72
CA ASP A 330 -30.02 26.76 12.67
C ASP A 330 -31.11 25.66 12.65
N THR A 331 -31.71 25.43 13.81
CA THR A 331 -32.75 24.41 13.98
C THR A 331 -34.04 24.71 13.22
N THR A 332 -34.26 25.94 12.75
CA THR A 332 -35.42 26.27 11.91
C THR A 332 -35.36 25.57 10.56
N LEU A 333 -34.14 25.34 10.05
CA LEU A 333 -33.87 24.63 8.78
C LEU A 333 -34.19 23.12 8.85
N LEU A 334 -34.37 22.55 10.04
CA LEU A 334 -34.78 21.15 10.19
C LEU A 334 -36.16 20.88 9.58
N ARG A 335 -37.05 21.90 9.60
CA ARG A 335 -38.39 21.82 9.04
C ARG A 335 -38.42 22.09 7.53
N GLN A 336 -37.32 22.59 6.98
CA GLN A 336 -37.19 22.87 5.56
C GLN A 336 -36.67 21.61 4.84
N ASP A 337 -37.55 20.95 4.09
CA ASP A 337 -37.22 19.69 3.42
C ASP A 337 -36.16 19.90 2.35
N THR A 338 -36.21 21.01 1.60
CA THR A 338 -35.25 21.28 0.52
C THR A 338 -34.28 22.38 0.88
N LEU A 339 -32.98 22.08 0.93
CA LEU A 339 -31.90 23.06 1.05
C LEU A 339 -31.29 23.29 -0.31
N ARG A 340 -31.33 24.56 -0.81
CA ARG A 340 -30.69 24.96 -2.07
C ARG A 340 -29.55 25.93 -1.78
N PHE A 341 -28.38 25.67 -2.33
CA PHE A 341 -27.21 26.52 -2.12
C PHE A 341 -26.19 26.38 -3.26
N ALA A 342 -25.43 27.44 -3.48
CA ALA A 342 -24.23 27.39 -4.29
C ALA A 342 -23.08 26.83 -3.43
N TYR A 343 -22.40 25.81 -3.92
CA TYR A 343 -21.31 25.09 -3.25
C TYR A 343 -20.04 25.28 -4.03
N THR A 344 -19.10 26.07 -3.50
CA THR A 344 -17.81 26.36 -4.14
C THR A 344 -16.71 25.57 -3.46
N TYR A 345 -15.95 24.81 -4.25
CA TYR A 345 -14.91 23.91 -3.79
C TYR A 345 -13.77 23.81 -4.81
N ASP A 346 -12.59 23.41 -4.36
CA ASP A 346 -11.48 23.09 -5.26
C ASP A 346 -11.74 21.76 -5.94
N ASN A 347 -11.66 21.73 -7.28
CA ASN A 347 -11.81 20.54 -8.13
C ASN A 347 -10.63 20.43 -9.09
N TRP A 348 -10.17 19.22 -9.35
CA TRP A 348 -9.15 18.97 -10.34
C TRP A 348 -9.71 19.14 -11.74
N ASP A 349 -9.02 19.90 -12.57
CA ASP A 349 -9.30 20.04 -14.00
C ASP A 349 -8.31 19.16 -14.77
N ASP A 350 -8.84 18.10 -15.42
CA ASP A 350 -8.02 17.12 -16.14
C ASP A 350 -7.33 17.72 -17.38
N SER A 351 -7.95 18.75 -17.98
CA SER A 351 -7.42 19.39 -19.20
C SER A 351 -6.23 20.30 -18.90
N LEU A 352 -6.28 20.99 -17.77
CA LEU A 352 -5.25 21.93 -17.35
C LEU A 352 -4.27 21.32 -16.32
N ALA A 353 -4.54 20.09 -15.86
CA ALA A 353 -3.79 19.38 -14.85
C ALA A 353 -3.52 20.23 -13.58
N GLN A 354 -4.55 20.94 -13.09
CA GLN A 354 -4.47 21.80 -11.92
C GLN A 354 -5.76 21.88 -11.12
N MET A 355 -5.64 22.29 -9.85
CA MET A 355 -6.79 22.52 -8.98
C MET A 355 -7.41 23.88 -9.27
N LEU A 356 -8.69 23.91 -9.62
CA LEU A 356 -9.45 25.13 -9.88
C LEU A 356 -10.69 25.20 -8.99
N PRO A 357 -11.12 26.41 -8.57
CA PRO A 357 -12.37 26.57 -7.87
C PRO A 357 -13.54 26.28 -8.82
N LYS A 358 -14.45 25.41 -8.38
CA LYS A 358 -15.70 25.08 -9.08
C LYS A 358 -16.90 25.39 -8.19
N THR A 359 -17.96 25.90 -8.77
CA THR A 359 -19.22 26.18 -8.06
C THR A 359 -20.35 25.37 -8.69
N ASP A 360 -20.97 24.52 -7.89
CA ASP A 360 -22.17 23.77 -8.28
C ASP A 360 -23.37 24.23 -7.45
N THR A 361 -24.54 24.22 -8.02
CA THR A 361 -25.79 24.43 -7.26
C THR A 361 -26.28 23.07 -6.78
N LEU A 362 -26.34 22.92 -5.45
CA LEU A 362 -26.84 21.69 -4.83
C LEU A 362 -28.26 21.91 -4.30
N GLU A 363 -29.08 20.87 -4.49
CA GLU A 363 -30.44 20.79 -3.92
C GLU A 363 -30.53 19.48 -3.12
N LEU A 364 -30.66 19.61 -1.80
CA LEU A 364 -30.59 18.44 -0.90
C LEU A 364 -31.93 18.27 -0.19
N VAL A 365 -32.53 17.09 -0.39
CA VAL A 365 -33.76 16.65 0.27
C VAL A 365 -33.43 15.46 1.17
N PRO A 366 -33.86 15.44 2.45
CA PRO A 366 -33.61 14.32 3.34
C PRO A 366 -34.42 13.09 2.89
N LYS A 367 -33.81 11.88 2.98
CA LYS A 367 -34.56 10.64 2.74
C LYS A 367 -35.76 10.48 3.67
N MET A 368 -35.61 10.98 4.90
CA MET A 368 -36.70 11.06 5.88
C MET A 368 -36.94 12.53 6.25
N THR A 369 -38.03 13.10 5.75
CA THR A 369 -38.39 14.48 6.06
C THR A 369 -38.74 14.68 7.55
N PHE A 370 -38.62 15.91 8.04
CA PHE A 370 -38.94 16.23 9.42
C PHE A 370 -40.40 15.87 9.76
N ALA A 371 -41.34 16.17 8.86
CA ALA A 371 -42.75 15.85 9.03
C ALA A 371 -43.01 14.33 9.12
N LYS A 372 -42.36 13.54 8.28
CA LYS A 372 -42.49 12.08 8.30
C LYS A 372 -41.90 11.47 9.58
N ARG A 373 -40.76 11.99 10.06
CA ARG A 373 -40.16 11.58 11.33
C ARG A 373 -41.06 11.91 12.50
N ALA A 374 -41.56 13.17 12.60
CA ALA A 374 -42.48 13.59 13.64
C ALA A 374 -43.77 12.73 13.68
N ALA A 375 -44.30 12.38 12.50
CA ALA A 375 -45.46 11.49 12.42
C ALA A 375 -45.15 10.06 12.91
N ASN A 376 -43.94 9.55 12.63
CA ASN A 376 -43.52 8.23 13.14
C ASN A 376 -43.33 8.26 14.66
N GLU A 377 -42.68 9.30 15.19
CA GLU A 377 -42.50 9.49 16.64
C GLU A 377 -43.84 9.60 17.37
N ALA A 378 -44.80 10.33 16.81
CA ALA A 378 -46.15 10.42 17.35
C ALA A 378 -46.85 9.06 17.40
N LYS A 379 -46.75 8.25 16.35
CA LYS A 379 -47.29 6.87 16.32
C LYS A 379 -46.66 5.97 17.37
N GLU A 380 -45.34 6.05 17.55
CA GLU A 380 -44.65 5.26 18.56
C GLU A 380 -45.02 5.70 19.99
N LEU A 381 -45.16 6.99 20.20
CA LEU A 381 -45.64 7.53 21.47
C LEU A 381 -47.10 7.08 21.77
N GLU A 382 -47.97 7.05 20.78
CA GLU A 382 -49.33 6.55 20.92
C GLU A 382 -49.36 5.05 21.28
N LYS A 383 -48.54 4.24 20.60
CA LYS A 383 -48.40 2.81 20.94
C LYS A 383 -47.91 2.62 22.37
N TRP A 384 -46.90 3.40 22.75
CA TRP A 384 -46.33 3.35 24.09
C TRP A 384 -47.38 3.73 25.14
N ASN A 385 -48.15 4.80 24.93
CA ASN A 385 -49.23 5.22 25.82
C ASN A 385 -50.29 4.14 25.99
N LYS A 386 -50.73 3.51 24.91
CA LYS A 386 -51.65 2.34 24.96
C LYS A 386 -51.07 1.18 25.76
N GLN A 387 -49.76 0.90 25.63
CA GLN A 387 -49.10 -0.13 26.42
C GLN A 387 -48.93 0.25 27.89
N ARG A 388 -48.66 1.54 28.19
CA ARG A 388 -48.59 2.06 29.55
C ARG A 388 -49.93 1.88 30.25
N GLU A 389 -51.04 2.32 29.66
CA GLU A 389 -52.37 2.17 30.23
C GLU A 389 -52.73 0.70 30.53
N LYS A 390 -52.34 -0.23 29.64
CA LYS A 390 -52.54 -1.68 29.86
C LYS A 390 -51.74 -2.19 31.05
N ARG A 391 -50.50 -1.70 31.27
CA ARG A 391 -49.66 -2.05 32.42
C ARG A 391 -50.19 -1.47 33.73
N GLU A 392 -50.54 -0.19 33.73
CA GLU A 392 -51.11 0.49 34.88
C GLU A 392 -52.41 -0.20 35.37
N LYS A 393 -53.28 -0.62 34.44
CA LYS A 393 -54.48 -1.42 34.75
C LYS A 393 -54.13 -2.79 35.39
N ARG A 394 -52.92 -3.29 35.25
CA ARG A 394 -52.39 -4.53 35.88
C ARG A 394 -51.59 -4.25 37.16
N GLY A 395 -51.53 -2.99 37.60
CA GLY A 395 -50.78 -2.58 38.79
C GLY A 395 -49.27 -2.41 38.57
N ASP A 396 -48.79 -2.43 37.29
CA ASP A 396 -47.39 -2.19 36.96
C ASP A 396 -47.13 -0.74 36.53
N PHE A 397 -46.53 0.03 37.44
CA PHE A 397 -46.14 1.43 37.25
C PHE A 397 -44.65 1.61 36.97
N SER A 398 -43.92 0.56 36.72
CA SER A 398 -42.45 0.58 36.58
C SER A 398 -41.94 1.44 35.42
N LYS A 399 -42.74 1.69 34.39
CA LYS A 399 -42.39 2.49 33.20
C LYS A 399 -43.43 3.60 32.98
N SER A 400 -43.42 4.64 33.79
CA SER A 400 -44.37 5.77 33.76
C SER A 400 -44.06 6.79 32.66
N GLN A 401 -42.79 6.90 32.25
CA GLN A 401 -42.36 7.86 31.22
C GLN A 401 -41.99 7.15 29.89
N PRO A 402 -42.23 7.78 28.74
CA PRO A 402 -41.81 7.22 27.46
C PRO A 402 -40.30 7.14 27.37
N PRO A 403 -39.77 6.16 26.63
CA PRO A 403 -38.32 6.04 26.41
C PRO A 403 -37.81 7.31 25.72
N MET A 404 -36.91 8.02 26.37
CA MET A 404 -36.29 9.22 25.82
C MET A 404 -35.15 8.78 24.87
N VAL A 405 -35.13 9.40 23.68
CA VAL A 405 -34.00 9.20 22.77
C VAL A 405 -32.82 10.01 23.31
N ALA A 406 -31.93 9.33 24.04
CA ALA A 406 -30.79 9.98 24.64
C ALA A 406 -29.69 10.25 23.62
N LEU A 407 -28.83 11.25 23.90
CA LEU A 407 -27.55 11.44 23.23
C LEU A 407 -26.70 10.21 23.48
N GLN A 408 -26.27 9.54 22.40
CA GLN A 408 -25.38 8.39 22.51
C GLN A 408 -23.98 8.86 22.83
N LEU A 409 -23.43 8.30 23.90
CA LEU A 409 -22.10 8.62 24.40
C LEU A 409 -21.29 7.33 24.50
N ARG A 410 -20.07 7.37 24.00
CA ARG A 410 -19.11 6.27 24.10
C ARG A 410 -17.75 6.79 24.56
N ALA A 411 -17.26 6.30 25.67
CA ALA A 411 -15.88 6.48 26.07
C ALA A 411 -15.05 5.28 25.54
N ASP A 412 -13.93 5.55 24.88
CA ASP A 412 -13.02 4.53 24.39
C ASP A 412 -12.12 4.04 25.54
N VAL A 413 -12.76 3.28 26.43
CA VAL A 413 -12.15 2.72 27.64
C VAL A 413 -12.13 1.20 27.52
N SER A 414 -10.94 0.61 27.44
CA SER A 414 -10.73 -0.83 27.60
C SER A 414 -10.61 -1.20 29.07
N SER A 415 -10.84 -2.47 29.43
CA SER A 415 -10.67 -2.96 30.81
C SER A 415 -9.26 -2.74 31.35
N SER A 416 -8.25 -2.72 30.47
CA SER A 416 -6.86 -2.33 30.76
C SER A 416 -6.41 -1.28 29.75
N LEU A 417 -6.03 -0.10 30.23
CA LEU A 417 -5.59 1.04 29.42
C LEU A 417 -4.05 1.15 29.52
N VAL A 418 -3.43 1.41 28.37
CA VAL A 418 -1.97 1.67 28.30
C VAL A 418 -1.64 3.02 28.97
N PRO A 419 -0.58 3.15 29.78
CA PRO A 419 -0.30 4.35 30.58
C PRO A 419 -0.14 5.66 29.81
N ASN A 420 0.24 5.61 28.53
CA ASN A 420 0.41 6.79 27.65
C ASN A 420 -0.81 7.08 26.77
N ARG A 421 -1.91 6.34 26.92
CA ARG A 421 -3.11 6.51 26.09
C ARG A 421 -4.11 7.44 26.75
N ASN A 422 -4.63 8.39 25.98
CA ASN A 422 -5.74 9.24 26.38
C ASN A 422 -7.09 8.57 26.07
N ILE A 423 -8.11 8.90 26.84
CA ILE A 423 -9.49 8.42 26.60
C ILE A 423 -10.19 9.36 25.62
N LEU A 424 -10.79 8.79 24.57
CA LEU A 424 -11.65 9.52 23.65
C LEU A 424 -13.11 9.34 24.05
N ILE A 425 -13.79 10.47 24.30
CA ILE A 425 -15.23 10.51 24.60
C ILE A 425 -15.93 10.96 23.33
N GLN A 426 -16.72 10.10 22.71
CA GLN A 426 -17.41 10.33 21.44
C GLN A 426 -18.92 10.41 21.62
N PHE A 427 -19.58 11.18 20.80
CA PHE A 427 -21.03 11.32 20.78
C PHE A 427 -21.58 11.37 19.35
N ASP A 428 -22.86 11.03 19.20
CA ASP A 428 -23.53 10.90 17.89
C ASP A 428 -24.05 12.23 17.34
N GLN A 429 -24.00 13.31 18.12
CA GLN A 429 -24.45 14.66 17.72
C GLN A 429 -23.54 15.74 18.28
N PRO A 430 -23.36 16.90 17.61
CA PRO A 430 -22.63 18.03 18.16
C PRO A 430 -23.23 18.50 19.47
N LEU A 431 -22.37 18.89 20.41
CA LEU A 431 -22.82 19.41 21.68
C LEU A 431 -23.15 20.93 21.59
N GLN A 432 -24.26 21.34 22.20
CA GLN A 432 -24.58 22.72 22.50
C GLN A 432 -23.99 23.12 23.85
N HIS A 433 -24.05 22.22 24.84
CA HIS A 433 -23.57 22.47 26.19
C HIS A 433 -22.94 21.23 26.81
N PHE A 434 -21.89 21.45 27.59
CA PHE A 434 -21.25 20.43 28.40
C PHE A 434 -20.95 20.94 29.80
N ASP A 435 -21.62 20.39 30.80
CA ASP A 435 -21.37 20.68 32.21
C ASP A 435 -20.23 19.81 32.73
N MET A 436 -19.04 20.39 32.75
CA MET A 436 -17.79 19.72 33.20
C MET A 436 -17.85 19.25 34.67
N LYS A 437 -18.71 19.82 35.51
CA LYS A 437 -18.88 19.44 36.91
C LYS A 437 -19.54 18.07 37.08
N LYS A 438 -20.16 17.57 36.03
CA LYS A 438 -20.81 16.25 35.96
C LYS A 438 -19.96 15.16 35.32
N LEU A 439 -18.68 15.43 35.07
CA LEU A 439 -17.72 14.44 34.63
C LEU A 439 -16.71 14.22 35.77
N HIS A 440 -16.60 12.98 36.24
CA HIS A 440 -15.78 12.61 37.36
C HIS A 440 -14.80 11.53 36.95
N LEU A 441 -13.51 11.81 37.06
CA LEU A 441 -12.48 10.80 37.01
C LEU A 441 -12.04 10.49 38.43
N ARG A 442 -12.07 9.23 38.83
CA ARG A 442 -11.74 8.80 40.19
C ARG A 442 -10.68 7.70 40.17
N LEU A 443 -9.75 7.80 41.10
CA LEU A 443 -8.73 6.81 41.36
C LEU A 443 -9.13 5.98 42.59
N LYS A 444 -9.05 4.66 42.50
CA LYS A 444 -9.30 3.76 43.62
C LYS A 444 -8.09 3.71 44.58
N LYS A 445 -8.30 4.00 45.84
CA LYS A 445 -7.35 3.85 46.93
C LYS A 445 -8.01 3.07 48.07
N ASP A 446 -7.39 2.03 48.54
CA ASP A 446 -7.85 1.25 49.74
C ASP A 446 -9.35 0.89 49.69
N SER A 447 -9.92 0.50 48.59
CA SER A 447 -11.34 0.18 48.37
C SER A 447 -12.29 1.36 48.18
N THR A 448 -11.83 2.60 48.24
CA THR A 448 -12.62 3.81 48.00
C THR A 448 -12.13 4.56 46.77
N TYR A 449 -13.05 5.27 46.12
CA TYR A 449 -12.75 6.10 44.95
C TYR A 449 -12.58 7.56 45.35
N HIS A 450 -11.48 8.19 44.95
CA HIS A 450 -11.15 9.59 45.16
C HIS A 450 -10.98 10.32 43.85
N ASP A 451 -11.40 11.58 43.78
CA ASP A 451 -11.28 12.38 42.56
C ASP A 451 -9.80 12.48 42.12
N ALA A 452 -9.58 12.29 40.83
CA ALA A 452 -8.29 12.39 40.16
C ALA A 452 -8.30 13.58 39.18
N PRO A 453 -7.19 14.32 39.07
CA PRO A 453 -7.08 15.44 38.15
C PRO A 453 -7.09 14.94 36.70
N TYR A 454 -7.74 15.69 35.84
CA TYR A 454 -7.78 15.46 34.39
C TYR A 454 -7.88 16.79 33.63
N ALA A 455 -7.52 16.75 32.35
CA ALA A 455 -7.76 17.81 31.39
C ALA A 455 -8.62 17.28 30.24
N LEU A 456 -9.48 18.14 29.70
CA LEU A 456 -10.35 17.80 28.58
C LEU A 456 -10.07 18.72 27.41
N ASP A 457 -9.63 18.14 26.29
CA ASP A 457 -9.30 18.88 25.06
C ASP A 457 -10.30 18.56 23.95
N THR A 458 -10.51 19.52 23.07
CA THR A 458 -11.18 19.27 21.79
C THR A 458 -10.28 18.46 20.87
N VAL A 459 -10.88 17.64 20.01
CA VAL A 459 -10.14 16.89 19.00
C VAL A 459 -10.12 17.72 17.70
N PRO A 460 -8.94 18.02 17.14
CA PRO A 460 -8.85 18.75 15.87
C PRO A 460 -9.70 18.09 14.79
N ASN A 461 -10.45 18.88 14.04
CA ASN A 461 -11.34 18.44 12.96
C ASN A 461 -12.43 17.42 13.34
N ASN A 462 -12.65 17.16 14.61
CA ASN A 462 -13.72 16.29 15.09
C ASN A 462 -14.53 16.93 16.23
N ILE A 463 -15.64 17.53 15.87
CA ILE A 463 -16.56 18.20 16.82
C ILE A 463 -17.41 17.20 17.64
N LEU A 464 -17.36 15.92 17.28
CA LEU A 464 -18.10 14.84 17.94
C LEU A 464 -17.27 14.09 18.98
N ALA A 465 -16.14 14.66 19.41
CA ALA A 465 -15.28 14.02 20.39
C ALA A 465 -14.52 15.00 21.28
N TYR A 466 -14.31 14.59 22.53
CA TYR A 466 -13.34 15.18 23.43
C TYR A 466 -12.27 14.16 23.81
N ARG A 467 -11.07 14.66 24.07
CA ARG A 467 -9.95 13.87 24.55
C ARG A 467 -9.73 14.16 26.03
N LEU A 468 -9.90 13.16 26.89
CA LEU A 468 -9.58 13.23 28.30
C LEU A 468 -8.14 12.77 28.52
N ARG A 469 -7.34 13.66 29.08
CA ARG A 469 -5.95 13.42 29.48
C ARG A 469 -5.86 13.40 31.00
N ALA A 470 -5.11 12.43 31.52
CA ALA A 470 -4.79 12.34 32.94
C ALA A 470 -3.39 11.75 33.13
N GLU A 471 -2.81 11.97 34.31
CA GLU A 471 -1.60 11.27 34.71
C GLU A 471 -1.97 9.87 35.22
N TRP A 472 -1.89 8.91 34.30
CA TRP A 472 -2.22 7.53 34.63
C TRP A 472 -1.14 6.89 35.51
N ARG A 473 -1.55 6.30 36.61
CA ARG A 473 -0.66 5.54 37.49
C ARG A 473 -0.72 4.07 37.13
N PRO A 474 0.39 3.47 36.62
CA PRO A 474 0.43 2.06 36.23
C PRO A 474 -0.02 1.13 37.38
N GLY A 475 -0.78 0.11 37.05
CA GLY A 475 -1.31 -0.87 37.97
C GLY A 475 -2.47 -0.39 38.87
N GLN A 476 -2.95 0.84 38.71
CA GLN A 476 -4.05 1.40 39.50
C GLN A 476 -5.40 1.27 38.75
N GLU A 477 -6.48 1.18 39.53
CA GLU A 477 -7.85 1.17 39.03
C GLU A 477 -8.44 2.58 39.05
N TYR A 478 -9.14 2.89 37.98
CA TYR A 478 -9.86 4.16 37.79
C TYR A 478 -11.33 3.92 37.48
N GLN A 479 -12.12 4.96 37.71
CA GLN A 479 -13.54 5.02 37.38
C GLN A 479 -13.83 6.34 36.67
N LEU A 480 -14.39 6.28 35.46
CA LEU A 480 -14.89 7.44 34.73
C LEU A 480 -16.42 7.46 34.80
N VAL A 481 -16.96 8.40 35.54
CA VAL A 481 -18.42 8.59 35.71
C VAL A 481 -18.82 9.86 34.95
N ILE A 482 -19.85 9.75 34.14
CA ILE A 482 -20.49 10.89 33.48
C ILE A 482 -21.95 10.85 33.89
N ASP A 483 -22.39 11.87 34.62
CA ASP A 483 -23.76 11.95 35.12
C ASP A 483 -24.77 12.13 33.99
N SER A 484 -26.02 11.79 34.27
CA SER A 484 -27.12 12.08 33.37
C SER A 484 -27.26 13.57 33.12
N ALA A 485 -27.59 13.98 31.90
CA ALA A 485 -27.68 15.36 31.47
C ALA A 485 -26.43 16.21 31.76
N ALA A 486 -25.24 15.60 31.70
CA ALA A 486 -23.96 16.32 31.69
C ALA A 486 -23.74 17.02 30.33
N MET A 487 -24.21 16.39 29.27
CA MET A 487 -24.06 16.88 27.90
C MET A 487 -25.43 17.06 27.27
N THR A 488 -25.61 18.19 26.57
CA THR A 488 -26.79 18.47 25.77
C THR A 488 -26.40 18.68 24.33
N SER A 489 -26.97 17.91 23.41
CA SER A 489 -26.71 18.05 21.97
C SER A 489 -27.34 19.35 21.43
N LEU A 490 -26.89 19.73 20.23
CA LEU A 490 -27.43 20.85 19.45
C LEU A 490 -28.96 20.74 19.23
N TYR A 491 -29.50 19.52 19.28
CA TYR A 491 -30.94 19.23 19.09
C TYR A 491 -31.66 18.87 20.38
N GLY A 492 -31.08 19.24 21.54
CA GLY A 492 -31.74 19.13 22.85
C GLY A 492 -31.73 17.71 23.46
N ARG A 493 -31.02 16.73 22.86
CA ARG A 493 -30.86 15.41 23.48
C ARG A 493 -29.82 15.48 24.58
N VAL A 494 -30.08 14.77 25.67
CA VAL A 494 -29.13 14.66 26.81
C VAL A 494 -28.62 13.26 26.96
N ASN A 495 -27.40 13.09 27.49
CA ASN A 495 -26.81 11.79 27.75
C ASN A 495 -27.45 11.10 28.98
N LEU A 496 -27.46 9.79 28.97
CA LEU A 496 -27.68 8.98 30.16
C LEU A 496 -26.40 8.90 30.99
N ALA A 497 -26.55 8.56 32.27
CA ALA A 497 -25.38 8.33 33.13
C ALA A 497 -24.56 7.13 32.64
N THR A 498 -23.23 7.25 32.69
CA THR A 498 -22.30 6.17 32.40
C THR A 498 -21.30 6.00 33.52
N ASP A 499 -20.93 4.75 33.81
CA ASP A 499 -19.94 4.38 34.82
C ASP A 499 -18.99 3.33 34.20
N ASN A 500 -17.75 3.76 33.92
CA ASN A 500 -16.73 2.92 33.31
C ASN A 500 -15.60 2.71 34.29
N LYS A 501 -15.39 1.45 34.70
CA LYS A 501 -14.27 1.04 35.54
C LYS A 501 -13.19 0.39 34.68
N PHE A 502 -11.94 0.77 34.92
CA PHE A 502 -10.79 0.28 34.17
C PHE A 502 -9.51 0.31 35.01
N SER A 503 -8.54 -0.47 34.60
CA SER A 503 -7.21 -0.46 35.19
C SER A 503 -6.19 0.13 34.22
N ILE A 504 -5.10 0.64 34.74
CA ILE A 504 -3.94 1.00 33.94
C ILE A 504 -2.99 -0.20 33.96
N ALA A 505 -2.52 -0.62 32.79
CA ALA A 505 -1.57 -1.71 32.67
C ALA A 505 -0.29 -1.42 33.46
N LYS A 506 0.31 -2.44 34.04
CA LYS A 506 1.53 -2.31 34.82
C LYS A 506 2.73 -2.05 33.93
N LEU A 507 3.75 -1.37 34.43
CA LEU A 507 4.99 -1.15 33.66
C LEU A 507 5.71 -2.48 33.35
N GLU A 508 5.52 -3.50 34.17
CA GLU A 508 6.07 -4.85 33.99
C GLU A 508 5.49 -5.54 32.73
N ASP A 509 4.32 -5.10 32.25
CA ASP A 509 3.68 -5.64 31.06
C ASP A 509 4.31 -5.07 29.77
N PHE A 510 5.26 -4.15 29.88
CA PHE A 510 5.91 -3.47 28.74
C PHE A 510 7.41 -3.69 28.76
N GLY A 511 7.98 -3.88 27.59
CA GLY A 511 9.42 -3.84 27.37
C GLY A 511 9.88 -2.45 26.95
N THR A 512 11.14 -2.13 27.23
CA THR A 512 11.80 -0.93 26.70
C THR A 512 12.86 -1.37 25.71
N VAL A 513 12.79 -0.86 24.49
CA VAL A 513 13.81 -1.06 23.46
C VAL A 513 14.65 0.22 23.41
N PHE A 514 15.95 0.09 23.66
CA PHE A 514 16.92 1.14 23.46
C PHE A 514 17.62 0.93 22.13
N LEU A 515 17.51 1.89 21.22
CA LEU A 515 18.19 1.89 19.94
C LEU A 515 19.20 3.01 19.90
N SER A 516 20.47 2.67 19.68
CA SER A 516 21.54 3.65 19.46
C SER A 516 21.88 3.68 17.99
N LEU A 517 21.63 4.82 17.36
CA LEU A 517 21.93 5.05 15.95
C LEU A 517 23.21 5.88 15.86
N SER A 518 24.19 5.40 15.08
CA SER A 518 25.36 6.19 14.68
C SER A 518 25.17 6.66 13.23
N ASN A 519 25.58 7.90 12.95
CA ASN A 519 25.47 8.54 11.63
C ASN A 519 24.03 8.67 11.10
N ALA A 520 23.05 8.80 12.01
CA ALA A 520 21.66 9.04 11.61
C ALA A 520 21.51 10.46 11.02
N HIS A 521 20.78 10.58 9.91
CA HIS A 521 20.36 11.86 9.34
C HIS A 521 19.04 12.32 9.93
N GLU A 522 18.69 13.60 9.80
CA GLU A 522 17.41 14.18 10.24
C GLU A 522 16.18 13.46 9.64
N SER A 523 16.36 12.82 8.49
CA SER A 523 15.33 12.05 7.78
C SER A 523 15.32 10.54 8.14
N THR A 524 16.10 10.11 9.13
CA THR A 524 16.13 8.71 9.54
C THR A 524 14.83 8.36 10.26
N VAL A 525 14.12 7.35 9.76
CA VAL A 525 12.91 6.81 10.37
C VAL A 525 13.22 5.46 10.98
N VAL A 526 12.85 5.30 12.23
CA VAL A 526 12.97 4.02 12.95
C VAL A 526 11.57 3.45 13.19
N GLN A 527 11.34 2.22 12.76
CA GLN A 527 10.07 1.54 12.93
C GLN A 527 10.23 0.28 13.76
N LEU A 528 9.35 0.08 14.73
CA LEU A 528 9.15 -1.20 15.40
C LEU A 528 8.04 -1.94 14.66
N LEU A 529 8.38 -3.07 14.04
CA LEU A 529 7.43 -3.88 13.28
C LEU A 529 6.82 -4.98 14.17
N GLY A 530 5.54 -5.24 13.98
CA GLY A 530 4.86 -6.40 14.55
C GLY A 530 5.25 -7.71 13.82
N SER A 531 4.76 -8.83 14.33
CA SER A 531 4.96 -10.16 13.70
C SER A 531 4.33 -10.28 12.32
N ASP A 532 3.41 -9.38 11.97
CA ASP A 532 2.76 -9.26 10.66
C ASP A 532 3.49 -8.28 9.71
N GLY A 533 4.66 -7.79 10.10
CA GLY A 533 5.46 -6.84 9.32
C GLY A 533 4.94 -5.39 9.32
N LYS A 534 3.87 -5.10 10.07
CA LYS A 534 3.32 -3.74 10.12
C LYS A 534 3.95 -2.90 11.22
N PRO A 535 4.15 -1.60 11.00
CA PRO A 535 4.66 -0.70 12.02
C PRO A 535 3.74 -0.64 13.24
N VAL A 536 4.29 -0.96 14.41
CA VAL A 536 3.63 -0.84 15.72
C VAL A 536 3.97 0.49 16.36
N ALA A 537 5.20 0.95 16.16
CA ALA A 537 5.67 2.25 16.62
C ALA A 537 6.71 2.81 15.64
N GLN A 538 6.81 4.13 15.59
CA GLN A 538 7.71 4.85 14.70
C GLN A 538 8.27 6.08 15.42
N ALA A 539 9.55 6.36 15.19
CA ALA A 539 10.26 7.53 15.70
C ALA A 539 11.11 8.19 14.60
#